data_b24d3a3b749041b6bd625b623839a118
#
_entry.id   b24d3a3b749041b6bd625b623839a118
#
_cell.length_a   1.000
_cell.length_b   1.000
_cell.length_c   1.000
_cell.angle_alpha   90.00
_cell.angle_beta   90.00
_cell.angle_gamma   90.00
#
_symmetry.space_group_name_H-M   'P 1'
#
loop_
_entity.id
_entity.type
_entity.pdbx_description
1 polymer ?
#
loop_
_entity_poly.entity_id
_entity_poly.type
_entity_poly.pdbx_seq_one_letter_code
_entity_poly.pdbx_strand_id
1 'polypeptide(L)'
;TVKALNKADYVIANSRFTKELAIKIGVKTDVIKVINPGCNYPIPINEDAKEFAKKKFDNFSPKLITVSRLDGRKSHQNIIMTVKNLLPKFPNLKYISVGDGDERDNLVKLIKELNLDKSVELILKSTEQEKVALIEKSDVFVMPSVVYKKSVEGFGITYIEAASYGKPSIGGIYGGEADAIKSGQTGYLCNGNDLNALYDTLLKILKDDHYKKLGVNALEFSKNFNWNKIVKKYIELI
;
A
#
# COMPACT_ATOMS: atom_id res chain seq x y z
N THR A 1 26.97 -1.23 -14.77
CA THR A 1 26.15 -1.67 -13.61
C THR A 1 25.92 -3.17 -13.62
N VAL A 2 25.44 -3.81 -14.72
CA VAL A 2 25.22 -5.28 -14.80
C VAL A 2 26.50 -6.07 -14.58
N LYS A 3 27.64 -5.63 -15.17
CA LYS A 3 28.96 -6.27 -14.96
C LYS A 3 29.36 -6.29 -13.47
N ALA A 4 29.05 -5.25 -12.71
CA ALA A 4 29.34 -5.20 -11.26
C ALA A 4 28.44 -6.16 -10.48
N LEU A 5 27.14 -6.18 -10.79
CA LEU A 5 26.20 -7.12 -10.17
C LEU A 5 26.60 -8.59 -10.41
N ASN A 6 27.06 -8.92 -11.63
CA ASN A 6 27.50 -10.28 -11.96
C ASN A 6 28.85 -10.69 -11.33
N LYS A 7 29.54 -9.79 -10.63
CA LYS A 7 30.76 -10.08 -9.86
C LYS A 7 30.50 -10.17 -8.35
N ALA A 8 29.28 -9.84 -7.91
CA ALA A 8 28.91 -9.98 -6.52
C ALA A 8 28.64 -11.45 -6.18
N ASP A 9 28.96 -11.87 -4.97
CA ASP A 9 28.60 -13.20 -4.46
C ASP A 9 27.09 -13.37 -4.41
N TYR A 10 26.38 -12.32 -3.98
CA TYR A 10 24.92 -12.27 -3.96
C TYR A 10 24.39 -10.91 -4.40
N VAL A 11 23.26 -10.94 -5.12
CA VAL A 11 22.43 -9.78 -5.46
C VAL A 11 21.07 -9.99 -4.81
N ILE A 12 20.72 -9.12 -3.86
CA ILE A 12 19.45 -9.21 -3.17
C ILE A 12 18.37 -8.45 -3.93
N ALA A 13 17.35 -9.17 -4.38
CA ALA A 13 16.14 -8.60 -4.94
C ALA A 13 15.06 -8.51 -3.85
N ASN A 14 14.40 -7.36 -3.71
CA ASN A 14 13.39 -7.14 -2.67
C ASN A 14 12.04 -7.83 -2.98
N SER A 15 11.87 -8.38 -4.18
CA SER A 15 10.70 -9.16 -4.60
C SER A 15 11.04 -10.10 -5.76
N ARG A 16 10.18 -11.06 -6.03
CA ARG A 16 10.27 -11.92 -7.23
C ARG A 16 10.24 -11.09 -8.50
N PHE A 17 9.37 -10.09 -8.56
CA PHE A 17 9.30 -9.16 -9.68
C PHE A 17 10.65 -8.44 -9.92
N THR A 18 11.28 -7.93 -8.86
CA THR A 18 12.61 -7.27 -8.99
C THR A 18 13.69 -8.23 -9.41
N LYS A 19 13.64 -9.51 -8.96
CA LYS A 19 14.51 -10.57 -9.48
C LYS A 19 14.34 -10.76 -10.98
N GLU A 20 13.10 -10.86 -11.47
CA GLU A 20 12.81 -11.01 -12.90
C GLU A 20 13.31 -9.83 -13.71
N LEU A 21 13.14 -8.59 -13.20
CA LEU A 21 13.72 -7.40 -13.82
C LEU A 21 15.25 -7.46 -13.90
N ALA A 22 15.92 -7.91 -12.84
CA ALA A 22 17.37 -8.05 -12.81
C ALA A 22 17.86 -9.08 -13.85
N ILE A 23 17.16 -10.21 -13.96
CA ILE A 23 17.46 -11.23 -14.99
C ILE A 23 17.28 -10.64 -16.39
N LYS A 24 16.17 -9.92 -16.62
CA LYS A 24 15.85 -9.32 -17.93
C LYS A 24 16.91 -8.33 -18.41
N ILE A 25 17.60 -7.65 -17.51
CA ILE A 25 18.70 -6.73 -17.85
C ILE A 25 20.07 -7.41 -17.91
N GLY A 26 20.16 -8.73 -17.70
CA GLY A 26 21.37 -9.52 -17.87
C GLY A 26 22.13 -9.87 -16.59
N VAL A 27 21.50 -9.75 -15.41
CA VAL A 27 22.07 -10.26 -14.14
C VAL A 27 21.91 -11.77 -14.11
N LYS A 28 22.97 -12.50 -13.75
CA LYS A 28 22.96 -13.96 -13.65
C LYS A 28 22.00 -14.44 -12.57
N THR A 29 21.22 -15.46 -12.89
CA THR A 29 20.15 -15.97 -12.00
C THR A 29 20.68 -16.59 -10.71
N ASP A 30 21.83 -17.24 -10.76
CA ASP A 30 22.47 -17.96 -9.65
C ASP A 30 22.91 -17.04 -8.51
N VAL A 31 23.34 -15.80 -8.83
CA VAL A 31 23.73 -14.82 -7.83
C VAL A 31 22.52 -14.09 -7.20
N ILE A 32 21.30 -14.17 -7.77
CA ILE A 32 20.15 -13.42 -7.29
C ILE A 32 19.38 -14.20 -6.23
N LYS A 33 19.28 -13.64 -5.03
CA LYS A 33 18.43 -14.12 -3.93
C LYS A 33 17.27 -13.15 -3.70
N VAL A 34 16.07 -13.69 -3.43
CA VAL A 34 14.91 -12.86 -3.08
C VAL A 34 14.80 -12.79 -1.57
N ILE A 35 14.98 -11.61 -1.02
CA ILE A 35 14.75 -11.32 0.40
C ILE A 35 13.87 -10.08 0.47
N ASN A 36 12.60 -10.28 0.85
CA ASN A 36 11.67 -9.18 1.03
C ASN A 36 12.12 -8.28 2.21
N PRO A 37 11.81 -6.97 2.18
CA PRO A 37 12.14 -6.06 3.27
C PRO A 37 11.46 -6.48 4.59
N GLY A 38 12.16 -6.23 5.71
CA GLY A 38 11.58 -6.37 7.03
C GLY A 38 10.70 -5.18 7.41
N CYS A 39 9.80 -5.40 8.37
CA CYS A 39 8.90 -4.41 8.92
C CYS A 39 8.99 -4.39 10.45
N ASN A 40 9.05 -3.20 11.06
CA ASN A 40 9.11 -3.00 12.50
C ASN A 40 7.74 -2.74 13.14
N TYR A 41 6.67 -2.86 12.39
CA TYR A 41 5.31 -2.66 12.90
C TYR A 41 4.70 -3.98 13.42
N PRO A 42 3.69 -3.92 14.30
CA PRO A 42 3.10 -2.68 14.84
C PRO A 42 4.01 -2.05 15.91
N ILE A 43 3.89 -0.72 16.04
CA ILE A 43 4.49 0.04 17.16
C ILE A 43 3.39 0.53 18.10
N PRO A 44 3.67 0.77 19.39
CA PRO A 44 2.72 1.39 20.30
C PRO A 44 2.28 2.77 19.79
N ILE A 45 1.00 3.10 19.96
CA ILE A 45 0.40 4.36 19.52
C ILE A 45 0.02 5.15 20.76
N ASN A 46 0.47 6.40 20.87
CA ASN A 46 0.13 7.28 21.98
C ASN A 46 -1.32 7.82 21.87
N GLU A 47 -1.87 8.32 22.96
CA GLU A 47 -3.27 8.76 23.03
C GLU A 47 -3.54 9.98 22.14
N ASP A 48 -2.60 10.92 22.01
CA ASP A 48 -2.76 12.10 21.15
C ASP A 48 -2.94 11.69 19.68
N ALA A 49 -2.14 10.73 19.21
CA ALA A 49 -2.24 10.20 17.85
C ALA A 49 -3.55 9.42 17.64
N LYS A 50 -4.01 8.65 18.64
CA LYS A 50 -5.30 7.98 18.57
C LYS A 50 -6.46 8.97 18.47
N GLU A 51 -6.43 10.02 19.28
CA GLU A 51 -7.43 11.08 19.24
C GLU A 51 -7.40 11.85 17.93
N PHE A 52 -6.20 12.12 17.39
CA PHE A 52 -6.03 12.71 16.06
C PHE A 52 -6.69 11.84 14.98
N ALA A 53 -6.39 10.55 14.94
CA ALA A 53 -6.96 9.64 13.96
C ALA A 53 -8.48 9.47 14.13
N LYS A 54 -8.96 9.46 15.39
CA LYS A 54 -10.37 9.44 15.70
C LYS A 54 -11.08 10.65 15.11
N LYS A 55 -10.60 11.88 15.32
CA LYS A 55 -11.17 13.11 14.76
C LYS A 55 -11.23 13.08 13.22
N LYS A 56 -10.24 12.47 12.57
CA LYS A 56 -10.18 12.36 11.09
C LYS A 56 -11.21 11.38 10.53
N PHE A 57 -11.53 10.33 11.25
CA PHE A 57 -12.40 9.24 10.80
C PHE A 57 -13.74 9.12 11.54
N ASP A 58 -14.01 10.00 12.52
CA ASP A 58 -15.26 9.94 13.27
C ASP A 58 -16.47 10.08 12.34
N ASN A 59 -17.49 9.25 12.61
CA ASN A 59 -18.74 9.18 11.84
C ASN A 59 -18.59 8.76 10.37
N PHE A 60 -17.41 8.33 9.95
CA PHE A 60 -17.18 7.79 8.60
C PHE A 60 -17.10 6.26 8.63
N SER A 61 -17.67 5.65 7.58
CA SER A 61 -17.57 4.22 7.31
C SER A 61 -18.00 3.95 5.86
N PRO A 62 -17.26 3.17 5.09
CA PRO A 62 -15.94 2.61 5.35
C PRO A 62 -14.83 3.66 5.30
N LYS A 63 -13.66 3.31 5.86
CA LYS A 63 -12.47 4.17 5.98
C LYS A 63 -11.33 3.63 5.13
N LEU A 64 -10.95 4.36 4.12
CA LEU A 64 -9.85 4.01 3.20
C LEU A 64 -8.64 4.88 3.51
N ILE A 65 -7.45 4.29 3.38
CA ILE A 65 -6.18 5.02 3.57
C ILE A 65 -5.15 4.65 2.50
N THR A 66 -4.37 5.64 2.10
CA THR A 66 -3.09 5.46 1.38
C THR A 66 -1.99 6.16 2.18
N VAL A 67 -0.83 5.53 2.31
CA VAL A 67 0.39 6.15 2.86
C VAL A 67 1.47 6.04 1.81
N SER A 68 1.76 7.14 1.13
CA SER A 68 2.76 7.16 0.05
C SER A 68 3.06 8.59 -0.40
N ARG A 69 4.10 8.76 -1.22
CA ARG A 69 4.29 10.01 -1.95
C ARG A 69 3.11 10.24 -2.90
N LEU A 70 2.71 11.49 -3.09
CA LEU A 70 1.72 11.90 -4.07
C LEU A 70 2.39 11.96 -5.45
N ASP A 71 2.63 10.82 -6.07
CA ASP A 71 3.20 10.69 -7.42
C ASP A 71 2.26 9.88 -8.33
N GLY A 72 2.36 10.09 -9.65
CA GLY A 72 1.47 9.46 -10.63
C GLY A 72 1.49 7.92 -10.61
N ARG A 73 2.56 7.30 -10.06
CA ARG A 73 2.66 5.85 -9.93
C ARG A 73 1.69 5.28 -8.89
N LYS A 74 1.28 6.06 -7.89
CA LYS A 74 0.45 5.61 -6.76
C LYS A 74 -1.05 5.63 -7.05
N SER A 75 -1.45 6.12 -8.24
CA SER A 75 -2.83 6.08 -8.73
C SER A 75 -3.85 6.83 -7.84
N HIS A 76 -3.42 7.87 -7.10
CA HIS A 76 -4.28 8.67 -6.23
C HIS A 76 -5.49 9.26 -6.97
N GLN A 77 -5.29 9.74 -8.20
CA GLN A 77 -6.36 10.30 -9.02
C GLN A 77 -7.47 9.26 -9.23
N ASN A 78 -7.11 8.02 -9.60
CA ASN A 78 -8.08 6.97 -9.86
C ASN A 78 -8.78 6.50 -8.57
N ILE A 79 -8.07 6.52 -7.42
CA ILE A 79 -8.70 6.24 -6.12
C ILE A 79 -9.77 7.31 -5.83
N ILE A 80 -9.46 8.60 -6.00
CA ILE A 80 -10.39 9.72 -5.76
C ILE A 80 -11.62 9.61 -6.67
N MET A 81 -11.43 9.34 -7.96
CA MET A 81 -12.53 9.12 -8.91
C MET A 81 -13.39 7.92 -8.51
N THR A 82 -12.77 6.84 -8.07
CA THR A 82 -13.49 5.65 -7.60
C THR A 82 -14.25 5.92 -6.30
N VAL A 83 -13.70 6.70 -5.38
CA VAL A 83 -14.41 7.17 -4.18
C VAL A 83 -15.69 7.91 -4.57
N LYS A 84 -15.62 8.83 -5.54
CA LYS A 84 -16.82 9.53 -6.07
C LYS A 84 -17.90 8.56 -6.50
N ASN A 85 -17.52 7.50 -7.23
CA ASN A 85 -18.46 6.50 -7.74
C ASN A 85 -19.02 5.57 -6.65
N LEU A 86 -18.32 5.43 -5.53
CA LEU A 86 -18.75 4.60 -4.39
C LEU A 86 -19.69 5.33 -3.43
N LEU A 87 -19.68 6.66 -3.37
CA LEU A 87 -20.50 7.45 -2.44
C LEU A 87 -22.01 7.15 -2.52
N PRO A 88 -22.64 6.88 -3.68
CA PRO A 88 -24.06 6.48 -3.72
C PRO A 88 -24.38 5.21 -2.93
N LYS A 89 -23.40 4.29 -2.80
CA LYS A 89 -23.54 3.04 -2.03
C LYS A 89 -23.01 3.18 -0.59
N PHE A 90 -22.02 4.03 -0.39
CA PHE A 90 -21.36 4.26 0.91
C PHE A 90 -21.30 5.78 1.18
N PRO A 91 -22.42 6.43 1.53
CA PRO A 91 -22.50 7.89 1.65
C PRO A 91 -21.56 8.48 2.73
N ASN A 92 -21.16 7.67 3.71
CA ASN A 92 -20.25 8.06 4.78
C ASN A 92 -18.81 7.54 4.56
N LEU A 93 -18.44 7.16 3.33
CA LEU A 93 -17.08 6.73 3.01
C LEU A 93 -16.10 7.90 3.17
N LYS A 94 -14.96 7.62 3.82
CA LYS A 94 -13.82 8.56 3.93
C LYS A 94 -12.57 7.92 3.34
N TYR A 95 -11.87 8.67 2.52
CA TYR A 95 -10.54 8.35 2.03
C TYR A 95 -9.53 9.39 2.53
N ILE A 96 -8.47 8.93 3.17
CA ILE A 96 -7.34 9.76 3.59
C ILE A 96 -6.08 9.31 2.85
N SER A 97 -5.38 10.25 2.25
CA SER A 97 -4.04 10.03 1.71
C SER A 97 -3.01 10.78 2.55
N VAL A 98 -2.02 10.05 3.07
CA VAL A 98 -0.94 10.59 3.91
C VAL A 98 0.35 10.63 3.10
N GLY A 99 0.92 11.83 2.96
CA GLY A 99 2.18 12.10 2.25
C GLY A 99 2.09 13.32 1.33
N ASP A 100 3.22 13.70 0.75
CA ASP A 100 3.34 14.84 -0.16
C ASP A 100 4.04 14.41 -1.47
N GLY A 101 3.95 15.23 -2.53
CA GLY A 101 4.58 14.95 -3.81
C GLY A 101 4.06 15.82 -4.96
N ASP A 102 4.59 15.57 -6.14
CA ASP A 102 4.40 16.42 -7.34
C ASP A 102 2.93 16.50 -7.80
N GLU A 103 2.11 15.50 -7.49
CA GLU A 103 0.69 15.47 -7.87
C GLU A 103 -0.23 16.24 -6.90
N ARG A 104 0.30 16.81 -5.81
CA ARG A 104 -0.48 17.47 -4.76
C ARG A 104 -1.51 18.46 -5.31
N ASP A 105 -1.06 19.42 -6.11
CA ASP A 105 -1.93 20.52 -6.57
C ASP A 105 -3.01 20.01 -7.53
N ASN A 106 -2.67 19.03 -8.37
CA ASN A 106 -3.62 18.35 -9.25
C ASN A 106 -4.69 17.60 -8.45
N LEU A 107 -4.30 16.91 -7.38
CA LEU A 107 -5.23 16.17 -6.52
C LEU A 107 -6.13 17.10 -5.71
N VAL A 108 -5.60 18.20 -5.17
CA VAL A 108 -6.41 19.23 -4.49
C VAL A 108 -7.45 19.82 -5.44
N LYS A 109 -7.06 20.16 -6.68
CA LYS A 109 -7.99 20.64 -7.71
C LYS A 109 -9.07 19.61 -8.02
N LEU A 110 -8.69 18.35 -8.24
CA LEU A 110 -9.62 17.27 -8.53
C LEU A 110 -10.64 17.04 -7.40
N ILE A 111 -10.21 17.08 -6.13
CA ILE A 111 -11.11 16.93 -4.97
C ILE A 111 -12.18 18.02 -4.98
N LYS A 112 -11.80 19.27 -5.25
CA LYS A 112 -12.72 20.43 -5.32
C LYS A 112 -13.68 20.31 -6.51
N GLU A 113 -13.17 19.99 -7.71
CA GLU A 113 -13.98 19.83 -8.92
C GLU A 113 -15.06 18.75 -8.77
N LEU A 114 -14.74 17.69 -8.02
CA LEU A 114 -15.65 16.59 -7.74
C LEU A 114 -16.53 16.80 -6.50
N ASN A 115 -16.38 17.92 -5.78
CA ASN A 115 -17.06 18.23 -4.51
C ASN A 115 -16.85 17.14 -3.45
N LEU A 116 -15.60 16.69 -3.27
CA LEU A 116 -15.25 15.57 -2.38
C LEU A 116 -14.58 16.01 -1.08
N ASP A 117 -14.55 17.30 -0.74
CA ASP A 117 -13.83 17.85 0.43
C ASP A 117 -14.22 17.18 1.77
N LYS A 118 -15.45 16.68 1.88
CA LYS A 118 -15.89 15.92 3.07
C LYS A 118 -15.38 14.48 3.08
N SER A 119 -15.31 13.83 1.93
CA SER A 119 -15.03 12.39 1.77
C SER A 119 -13.58 12.08 1.48
N VAL A 120 -12.78 13.05 1.02
CA VAL A 120 -11.37 12.88 0.67
C VAL A 120 -10.53 13.93 1.39
N GLU A 121 -9.44 13.50 2.01
CA GLU A 121 -8.50 14.40 2.68
C GLU A 121 -7.05 14.03 2.36
N LEU A 122 -6.23 15.03 2.04
CA LEU A 122 -4.78 14.89 1.86
C LEU A 122 -4.09 15.42 3.12
N ILE A 123 -3.39 14.56 3.85
CA ILE A 123 -2.56 14.92 5.00
C ILE A 123 -1.10 14.96 4.54
N LEU A 124 -0.60 16.16 4.24
CA LEU A 124 0.71 16.34 3.61
C LEU A 124 1.87 16.09 4.58
N LYS A 125 1.66 16.33 5.87
CA LYS A 125 2.64 16.11 6.94
C LYS A 125 1.96 15.43 8.12
N SER A 126 2.59 14.39 8.62
CA SER A 126 2.18 13.69 9.84
C SER A 126 3.42 13.20 10.58
N THR A 127 3.31 13.09 11.89
CA THR A 127 4.29 12.33 12.68
C THR A 127 4.14 10.84 12.40
N GLU A 128 5.14 10.06 12.77
CA GLU A 128 5.07 8.59 12.67
C GLU A 128 3.89 8.04 13.48
N GLN A 129 3.64 8.59 14.68
CA GLN A 129 2.54 8.21 15.56
C GLN A 129 1.17 8.50 14.93
N GLU A 130 0.98 9.68 14.34
CA GLU A 130 -0.26 10.03 13.62
C GLU A 130 -0.48 9.14 12.40
N LYS A 131 0.58 8.87 11.63
CA LYS A 131 0.52 7.98 10.46
C LYS A 131 0.03 6.58 10.86
N VAL A 132 0.62 5.97 11.87
CA VAL A 132 0.23 4.61 12.29
C VAL A 132 -1.14 4.58 12.93
N ALA A 133 -1.54 5.64 13.67
CA ALA A 133 -2.89 5.75 14.23
C ALA A 133 -3.96 5.83 13.12
N LEU A 134 -3.68 6.57 12.03
CA LEU A 134 -4.57 6.62 10.88
C LEU A 134 -4.68 5.24 10.19
N ILE A 135 -3.56 4.51 10.04
CA ILE A 135 -3.59 3.14 9.52
C ILE A 135 -4.43 2.25 10.44
N GLU A 136 -4.18 2.26 11.75
CA GLU A 136 -4.92 1.44 12.72
C GLU A 136 -6.43 1.75 12.69
N LYS A 137 -6.82 3.01 12.51
CA LYS A 137 -8.23 3.44 12.50
C LYS A 137 -8.93 3.16 11.17
N SER A 138 -8.19 2.93 10.08
CA SER A 138 -8.75 2.64 8.75
C SER A 138 -9.32 1.21 8.67
N ASP A 139 -10.07 0.95 7.61
CA ASP A 139 -10.64 -0.38 7.30
C ASP A 139 -9.85 -1.08 6.18
N VAL A 140 -9.42 -0.33 5.16
CA VAL A 140 -8.71 -0.86 3.98
C VAL A 140 -7.58 0.08 3.58
N PHE A 141 -6.41 -0.49 3.31
CA PHE A 141 -5.28 0.22 2.69
C PHE A 141 -5.37 0.13 1.17
N VAL A 142 -5.32 1.26 0.46
CA VAL A 142 -5.55 1.30 -0.99
C VAL A 142 -4.38 2.01 -1.68
N MET A 143 -3.59 1.29 -2.46
CA MET A 143 -2.50 1.86 -3.24
C MET A 143 -2.26 1.01 -4.51
N PRO A 144 -3.19 0.99 -5.48
CA PRO A 144 -3.10 0.17 -6.70
C PRO A 144 -2.06 0.78 -7.64
N SER A 145 -0.78 0.62 -7.28
CA SER A 145 0.33 1.24 -8.02
C SER A 145 0.36 0.78 -9.48
N VAL A 146 0.75 1.70 -10.34
CA VAL A 146 0.84 1.49 -11.79
C VAL A 146 2.25 1.72 -12.30
N VAL A 147 2.54 1.32 -13.52
CA VAL A 147 3.76 1.75 -14.19
C VAL A 147 3.60 3.21 -14.61
N TYR A 148 4.46 4.07 -14.10
CA TYR A 148 4.46 5.49 -14.44
C TYR A 148 5.84 5.90 -14.91
N LYS A 149 5.94 6.40 -16.16
CA LYS A 149 7.23 6.60 -16.85
C LYS A 149 8.03 5.28 -16.82
N LYS A 150 9.18 5.25 -16.16
CA LYS A 150 10.02 4.04 -16.00
C LYS A 150 10.02 3.52 -14.55
N SER A 151 9.11 4.02 -13.72
CA SER A 151 9.01 3.66 -12.31
C SER A 151 7.89 2.65 -12.08
N VAL A 152 8.17 1.67 -11.23
CA VAL A 152 7.26 0.60 -10.84
C VAL A 152 7.40 0.34 -9.33
N GLU A 153 6.39 -0.24 -8.70
CA GLU A 153 6.48 -0.65 -7.31
C GLU A 153 7.37 -1.89 -7.18
N GLY A 154 8.46 -1.77 -6.39
CA GLY A 154 9.40 -2.89 -6.22
C GLY A 154 8.89 -3.97 -5.27
N PHE A 155 8.16 -3.58 -4.21
CA PHE A 155 7.58 -4.47 -3.20
C PHE A 155 6.36 -3.84 -2.54
N GLY A 156 6.49 -2.59 -2.06
CA GLY A 156 5.46 -1.86 -1.33
C GLY A 156 5.43 -2.21 0.16
N ILE A 157 6.46 -1.81 0.90
CA ILE A 157 6.57 -2.08 2.35
C ILE A 157 5.34 -1.59 3.13
N THR A 158 4.69 -0.50 2.66
CA THR A 158 3.50 0.07 3.30
C THR A 158 2.29 -0.89 3.33
N TYR A 159 2.23 -1.85 2.43
CA TYR A 159 1.22 -2.93 2.51
C TYR A 159 1.45 -3.82 3.73
N ILE A 160 2.72 -4.11 4.05
CA ILE A 160 3.07 -4.90 5.24
C ILE A 160 2.88 -4.08 6.51
N GLU A 161 3.18 -2.77 6.47
CA GLU A 161 2.89 -1.85 7.57
C GLU A 161 1.38 -1.86 7.87
N ALA A 162 0.53 -1.70 6.87
CA ALA A 162 -0.93 -1.78 7.03
C ALA A 162 -1.39 -3.16 7.52
N ALA A 163 -0.85 -4.24 6.94
CA ALA A 163 -1.17 -5.61 7.33
C ALA A 163 -0.84 -5.89 8.82
N SER A 164 0.23 -5.27 9.36
CA SER A 164 0.61 -5.42 10.78
C SER A 164 -0.41 -4.83 11.76
N TYR A 165 -1.29 -3.96 11.28
CA TYR A 165 -2.47 -3.44 11.99
C TYR A 165 -3.77 -4.14 11.57
N GLY A 166 -3.69 -5.28 10.90
CA GLY A 166 -4.85 -6.05 10.46
C GLY A 166 -5.64 -5.36 9.33
N LYS A 167 -4.97 -4.53 8.50
CA LYS A 167 -5.63 -3.87 7.38
C LYS A 167 -5.32 -4.61 6.09
N PRO A 168 -6.36 -5.14 5.41
CA PRO A 168 -6.17 -5.73 4.10
C PRO A 168 -5.85 -4.63 3.09
N SER A 169 -5.14 -4.99 2.03
CA SER A 169 -4.67 -4.03 1.06
C SER A 169 -5.22 -4.27 -0.35
N ILE A 170 -5.44 -3.18 -1.09
CA ILE A 170 -5.61 -3.21 -2.54
C ILE A 170 -4.32 -2.67 -3.17
N GLY A 171 -3.61 -3.53 -3.91
CA GLY A 171 -2.37 -3.22 -4.61
C GLY A 171 -2.50 -3.28 -6.11
N GLY A 172 -1.44 -2.86 -6.82
CA GLY A 172 -1.33 -2.97 -8.27
C GLY A 172 -0.95 -4.38 -8.73
N ILE A 173 -0.98 -4.58 -10.07
CA ILE A 173 -0.64 -5.87 -10.70
C ILE A 173 0.68 -5.82 -11.49
N TYR A 174 1.31 -4.65 -11.59
CA TYR A 174 2.42 -4.44 -12.51
C TYR A 174 3.81 -4.45 -11.86
N GLY A 175 3.90 -4.70 -10.56
CA GLY A 175 5.13 -4.67 -9.81
C GLY A 175 5.27 -5.81 -8.80
N GLY A 176 6.01 -5.55 -7.73
CA GLY A 176 6.32 -6.52 -6.68
C GLY A 176 5.23 -6.70 -5.61
N GLU A 177 4.06 -6.10 -5.78
CA GLU A 177 2.95 -6.10 -4.82
C GLU A 177 2.45 -7.52 -4.50
N ALA A 178 2.56 -8.45 -5.44
CA ALA A 178 2.16 -9.86 -5.25
C ALA A 178 3.00 -10.61 -4.19
N ASP A 179 4.15 -10.06 -3.81
CA ASP A 179 4.95 -10.58 -2.70
C ASP A 179 4.48 -10.02 -1.34
N ALA A 180 3.88 -8.82 -1.33
CA ALA A 180 3.34 -8.16 -0.14
C ALA A 180 1.85 -8.44 0.09
N ILE A 181 1.10 -8.84 -0.94
CA ILE A 181 -0.35 -9.09 -0.88
C ILE A 181 -0.66 -10.47 -1.46
N LYS A 182 -1.31 -11.33 -0.67
CA LYS A 182 -1.88 -12.59 -1.14
C LYS A 182 -3.31 -12.34 -1.62
N SER A 183 -3.49 -12.15 -2.95
CA SER A 183 -4.78 -11.83 -3.54
C SER A 183 -5.86 -12.84 -3.16
N GLY A 184 -7.01 -12.34 -2.66
CA GLY A 184 -8.10 -13.14 -2.13
C GLY A 184 -7.92 -13.65 -0.70
N GLN A 185 -6.74 -13.43 -0.08
CA GLN A 185 -6.45 -13.88 1.29
C GLN A 185 -6.13 -12.72 2.23
N THR A 186 -5.21 -11.83 1.86
CA THR A 186 -4.79 -10.67 2.68
C THR A 186 -5.19 -9.33 2.05
N GLY A 187 -5.89 -9.36 0.93
CA GLY A 187 -6.30 -8.22 0.14
C GLY A 187 -6.55 -8.61 -1.30
N TYR A 188 -6.47 -7.66 -2.22
CA TYR A 188 -6.64 -7.88 -3.65
C TYR A 188 -5.60 -7.11 -4.47
N LEU A 189 -5.35 -7.60 -5.68
CA LEU A 189 -4.55 -6.92 -6.70
C LEU A 189 -5.46 -6.54 -7.86
N CYS A 190 -5.32 -5.31 -8.37
CA CYS A 190 -6.07 -4.84 -9.53
C CYS A 190 -5.26 -3.91 -10.43
N ASN A 191 -5.74 -3.67 -11.63
CA ASN A 191 -5.18 -2.66 -12.51
C ASN A 191 -5.57 -1.25 -12.01
N GLY A 192 -4.63 -0.52 -11.42
CA GLY A 192 -4.86 0.84 -10.92
C GLY A 192 -5.14 1.89 -12.01
N ASN A 193 -4.94 1.58 -13.30
CA ASN A 193 -5.31 2.43 -14.43
C ASN A 193 -6.75 2.17 -14.92
N ASP A 194 -7.39 1.10 -14.46
CA ASP A 194 -8.74 0.72 -14.84
C ASP A 194 -9.71 1.08 -13.69
N LEU A 195 -10.49 2.13 -13.90
CA LEU A 195 -11.46 2.61 -12.90
C LEU A 195 -12.52 1.58 -12.56
N ASN A 196 -12.96 0.77 -13.54
CA ASN A 196 -13.96 -0.28 -13.30
C ASN A 196 -13.36 -1.40 -12.46
N ALA A 197 -12.15 -1.85 -12.80
CA ALA A 197 -11.44 -2.88 -12.02
C ALA A 197 -11.19 -2.43 -10.57
N LEU A 198 -10.82 -1.16 -10.37
CA LEU A 198 -10.62 -0.60 -9.04
C LEU A 198 -11.95 -0.46 -8.28
N TYR A 199 -13.01 0.01 -8.95
CA TYR A 199 -14.35 0.10 -8.38
C TYR A 199 -14.87 -1.27 -7.93
N ASP A 200 -14.82 -2.27 -8.80
CA ASP A 200 -15.30 -3.62 -8.51
C ASP A 200 -14.48 -4.26 -7.37
N THR A 201 -13.18 -4.02 -7.35
CA THR A 201 -12.30 -4.52 -6.27
C THR A 201 -12.62 -3.87 -4.94
N LEU A 202 -12.83 -2.54 -4.90
CA LEU A 202 -13.25 -1.83 -3.69
C LEU A 202 -14.65 -2.26 -3.25
N LEU A 203 -15.60 -2.38 -4.17
CA LEU A 203 -16.94 -2.87 -3.85
C LEU A 203 -16.89 -4.26 -3.24
N LYS A 204 -16.10 -5.17 -3.81
CA LYS A 204 -15.93 -6.54 -3.33
C LYS A 204 -15.35 -6.60 -1.91
N ILE A 205 -14.33 -5.80 -1.61
CA ILE A 205 -13.69 -5.83 -0.29
C ILE A 205 -14.55 -5.17 0.79
N LEU A 206 -15.38 -4.18 0.42
CA LEU A 206 -16.25 -3.45 1.34
C LEU A 206 -17.59 -4.15 1.58
N LYS A 207 -18.07 -4.97 0.63
CA LYS A 207 -19.33 -5.67 0.75
C LYS A 207 -19.30 -6.63 1.96
N ASP A 208 -20.38 -6.59 2.77
CA ASP A 208 -20.57 -7.47 3.94
C ASP A 208 -19.37 -7.47 4.91
N ASP A 209 -18.68 -6.33 4.98
CA ASP A 209 -17.48 -6.16 5.83
C ASP A 209 -16.37 -7.19 5.53
N HIS A 210 -16.29 -7.67 4.30
CA HIS A 210 -15.32 -8.71 3.91
C HIS A 210 -13.86 -8.34 4.26
N TYR A 211 -13.53 -7.04 4.30
CA TYR A 211 -12.23 -6.56 4.75
C TYR A 211 -11.82 -7.05 6.15
N LYS A 212 -12.80 -7.28 7.06
CA LYS A 212 -12.50 -7.76 8.41
C LYS A 212 -11.85 -9.14 8.39
N LYS A 213 -12.39 -10.06 7.59
CA LYS A 213 -11.83 -11.42 7.41
C LYS A 213 -10.44 -11.36 6.76
N LEU A 214 -10.29 -10.58 5.72
CA LEU A 214 -9.00 -10.41 5.05
C LEU A 214 -7.97 -9.75 5.98
N GLY A 215 -8.40 -8.84 6.85
CA GLY A 215 -7.55 -8.17 7.83
C GLY A 215 -6.94 -9.12 8.86
N VAL A 216 -7.69 -10.11 9.33
CA VAL A 216 -7.16 -11.17 10.21
C VAL A 216 -6.03 -11.93 9.52
N ASN A 217 -6.23 -12.32 8.28
CA ASN A 217 -5.22 -13.02 7.49
C ASN A 217 -4.01 -12.13 7.18
N ALA A 218 -4.25 -10.83 6.91
CA ALA A 218 -3.19 -9.86 6.65
C ALA A 218 -2.27 -9.70 7.88
N LEU A 219 -2.87 -9.58 9.07
CA LEU A 219 -2.12 -9.52 10.34
C LEU A 219 -1.24 -10.76 10.53
N GLU A 220 -1.77 -11.94 10.31
CA GLU A 220 -0.98 -13.17 10.44
C GLU A 220 0.14 -13.23 9.39
N PHE A 221 -0.16 -12.87 8.16
CA PHE A 221 0.82 -12.83 7.08
C PHE A 221 1.96 -11.84 7.34
N SER A 222 1.68 -10.67 7.93
CA SER A 222 2.66 -9.63 8.24
C SER A 222 3.78 -10.11 9.16
N LYS A 223 3.52 -11.08 10.04
CA LYS A 223 4.51 -11.68 10.97
C LYS A 223 5.69 -12.35 10.25
N ASN A 224 5.55 -12.66 8.96
CA ASN A 224 6.64 -13.22 8.16
C ASN A 224 7.68 -12.17 7.76
N PHE A 225 7.37 -10.89 7.92
CA PHE A 225 8.21 -9.75 7.54
C PHE A 225 8.86 -9.06 8.74
N ASN A 226 8.76 -9.64 9.95
CA ASN A 226 9.49 -9.12 11.12
C ASN A 226 11.01 -9.18 10.87
N TRP A 227 11.73 -8.11 11.21
CA TRP A 227 13.17 -8.01 11.00
C TRP A 227 13.96 -9.17 11.61
N ASN A 228 13.54 -9.70 12.76
CA ASN A 228 14.20 -10.87 13.37
C ASN A 228 14.17 -12.11 12.46
N LYS A 229 13.13 -12.27 11.64
CA LYS A 229 13.05 -13.34 10.65
C LYS A 229 13.81 -12.99 9.36
N ILE A 230 13.74 -11.74 8.95
CA ILE A 230 14.39 -11.30 7.70
C ILE A 230 15.91 -11.30 7.82
N VAL A 231 16.46 -10.84 8.95
CA VAL A 231 17.92 -10.84 9.21
C VAL A 231 18.49 -12.26 9.13
N LYS A 232 17.78 -13.28 9.63
CA LYS A 232 18.23 -14.68 9.53
C LYS A 232 18.48 -15.11 8.08
N LYS A 233 17.63 -14.68 7.14
CA LYS A 233 17.80 -14.97 5.70
C LYS A 233 19.07 -14.34 5.11
N TYR A 234 19.52 -13.19 5.65
CA TYR A 234 20.78 -12.59 5.24
C TYR A 234 21.97 -13.34 5.83
N ILE A 235 21.87 -13.74 7.11
CA ILE A 235 22.93 -14.50 7.79
C ILE A 235 23.16 -15.87 7.12
N GLU A 236 22.10 -16.51 6.62
CA GLU A 236 22.19 -17.80 5.89
C GLU A 236 22.93 -17.69 4.55
N LEU A 237 23.23 -16.48 4.05
CA LEU A 237 23.98 -16.26 2.82
C LEU A 237 25.49 -16.09 3.05
N ILE A 238 25.88 -15.85 4.30
CA ILE A 238 27.28 -15.58 4.72
C ILE A 238 27.90 -16.84 5.29
#